data_0c0b17b4c0ba50c1abf1fad0b84ca2f3
#
_entry.id   0c0b17b4c0ba50c1abf1fad0b84ca2f3
#
_cell.length_a   1.000
_cell.length_b   1.000
_cell.length_c   1.000
_cell.angle_alpha   90.00
_cell.angle_beta   90.00
_cell.angle_gamma   90.00
#
_symmetry.space_group_name_H-M   'P 1'
#
loop_
_entity.id
_entity.type
_entity.pdbx_description
1 polymer ?
#
loop_
_entity_poly.entity_id
_entity_poly.type
_entity_poly.pdbx_seq_one_letter_code
_entity_poly.pdbx_strand_id
1 'polypeptide(L)'
;MTDVFISHAASETNLAYFLKRHLETEGHSAYVAALDVKPGEVWMPAILENLKSSQWVLCLASRNACASPWVMQEMGAAIGSNKKLVPIVWDQSPDELPAWMRQYQAVELGHDEATARAAIGRIADLIKVDKQKGLLILGLLGLGLALFGGK
;
A
#
# COMPACT_ATOMS: atom_id res chain seq x y z
N MET A 1 -11.17 -5.95 8.53
CA MET A 1 -10.58 -4.66 8.16
C MET A 1 -9.17 -4.88 7.62
N THR A 2 -8.86 -4.34 6.46
CA THR A 2 -7.58 -4.55 5.79
C THR A 2 -6.62 -3.41 6.13
N ASP A 3 -5.40 -3.73 6.54
CA ASP A 3 -4.38 -2.72 6.83
C ASP A 3 -3.72 -2.18 5.57
N VAL A 4 -3.41 -3.08 4.63
CA VAL A 4 -2.59 -2.79 3.46
C VAL A 4 -3.28 -3.30 2.21
N PHE A 5 -3.37 -2.43 1.22
CA PHE A 5 -3.84 -2.78 -0.12
C PHE A 5 -2.62 -2.88 -1.04
N ILE A 6 -2.43 -4.02 -1.70
CA ILE A 6 -1.32 -4.23 -2.63
C ILE A 6 -1.88 -4.27 -4.04
N SER A 7 -1.50 -3.28 -4.85
CA SER A 7 -1.91 -3.21 -6.25
C SER A 7 -0.78 -3.67 -7.16
N HIS A 8 -1.11 -4.45 -8.18
CA HIS A 8 -0.11 -4.96 -9.12
C HIS A 8 -0.71 -5.23 -10.49
N ALA A 9 0.14 -5.27 -11.51
CA ALA A 9 -0.22 -5.81 -12.82
C ALA A 9 -0.15 -7.35 -12.76
N ALA A 10 -0.82 -8.05 -13.67
CA ALA A 10 -0.89 -9.51 -13.68
C ALA A 10 0.49 -10.19 -13.71
N SER A 11 1.46 -9.55 -14.38
CA SER A 11 2.83 -10.06 -14.46
C SER A 11 3.57 -10.09 -13.12
N GLU A 12 3.11 -9.34 -12.11
CA GLU A 12 3.76 -9.24 -10.81
C GLU A 12 3.01 -9.97 -9.69
N THR A 13 2.14 -10.91 -10.03
CA THR A 13 1.32 -11.65 -9.07
C THR A 13 2.15 -12.36 -8.00
N ASN A 14 3.25 -13.02 -8.40
CA ASN A 14 4.10 -13.74 -7.46
C ASN A 14 4.74 -12.81 -6.43
N LEU A 15 5.22 -11.65 -6.87
CA LEU A 15 5.80 -10.65 -5.98
C LEU A 15 4.74 -10.09 -5.02
N ALA A 16 3.55 -9.84 -5.52
CA ALA A 16 2.45 -9.33 -4.69
C ALA A 16 2.11 -10.29 -3.56
N TYR A 17 2.01 -11.58 -3.84
CA TYR A 17 1.73 -12.58 -2.81
C TYR A 17 2.91 -12.81 -1.86
N PHE A 18 4.14 -12.65 -2.34
CA PHE A 18 5.32 -12.69 -1.47
C PHE A 18 5.27 -11.54 -0.45
N LEU A 19 4.93 -10.33 -0.90
CA LEU A 19 4.74 -9.17 -0.03
C LEU A 19 3.62 -9.42 0.99
N LYS A 20 2.50 -9.92 0.53
CA LYS A 20 1.35 -10.23 1.39
C LYS A 20 1.75 -11.17 2.52
N ARG A 21 2.40 -12.28 2.19
CA ARG A 21 2.83 -13.26 3.18
C ARG A 21 3.79 -12.67 4.20
N HIS A 22 4.73 -11.86 3.74
CA HIS A 22 5.69 -11.21 4.63
C HIS A 22 5.00 -10.24 5.60
N LEU A 23 4.09 -9.42 5.09
CA LEU A 23 3.34 -8.47 5.90
C LEU A 23 2.44 -9.18 6.91
N GLU A 24 1.79 -10.26 6.52
CA GLU A 24 0.95 -11.05 7.42
C GLU A 24 1.78 -11.71 8.53
N THR A 25 2.99 -12.16 8.23
CA THR A 25 3.92 -12.68 9.23
C THR A 25 4.26 -11.62 10.27
N GLU A 26 4.32 -10.35 9.87
CA GLU A 26 4.58 -9.22 10.76
C GLU A 26 3.30 -8.67 11.44
N GLY A 27 2.17 -9.33 11.25
CA GLY A 27 0.92 -8.97 11.91
C GLY A 27 0.05 -7.96 11.17
N HIS A 28 0.31 -7.73 9.89
CA HIS A 28 -0.46 -6.78 9.07
C HIS A 28 -1.34 -7.53 8.07
N SER A 29 -2.64 -7.24 8.06
CA SER A 29 -3.53 -7.81 7.06
C SER A 29 -3.31 -7.12 5.71
N ALA A 30 -3.29 -7.91 4.64
CA ALA A 30 -3.04 -7.39 3.30
C ALA A 30 -4.01 -7.98 2.28
N TYR A 31 -4.46 -7.13 1.37
CA TYR A 31 -5.32 -7.52 0.26
C TYR A 31 -4.57 -7.29 -1.06
N VAL A 32 -4.51 -8.31 -1.90
CA VAL A 32 -3.82 -8.24 -3.19
C VAL A 32 -4.86 -8.06 -4.30
N ALA A 33 -4.66 -7.01 -5.10
CA ALA A 33 -5.56 -6.69 -6.21
C ALA A 33 -4.78 -6.57 -7.52
N ALA A 34 -5.18 -7.37 -8.52
CA ALA A 34 -4.71 -7.19 -9.88
C ALA A 34 -5.51 -6.05 -10.51
N LEU A 35 -4.81 -5.06 -11.06
CA LEU A 35 -5.44 -3.87 -11.62
C LEU A 35 -5.64 -3.95 -13.14
N ASP A 36 -5.40 -5.11 -13.75
CA ASP A 36 -5.59 -5.33 -15.19
C ASP A 36 -7.07 -5.53 -15.53
N VAL A 37 -7.87 -4.51 -15.27
CA VAL A 37 -9.28 -4.53 -15.64
C VAL A 37 -9.40 -4.15 -17.10
N LYS A 38 -10.11 -4.99 -17.87
CA LYS A 38 -10.29 -4.75 -19.30
C LYS A 38 -11.23 -3.57 -19.54
N PRO A 39 -11.07 -2.85 -20.64
CA PRO A 39 -12.00 -1.77 -20.98
C PRO A 39 -13.44 -2.25 -20.94
N GLY A 40 -14.30 -1.49 -20.26
CA GLY A 40 -15.72 -1.81 -20.09
C GLY A 40 -16.04 -2.69 -18.90
N GLU A 41 -15.05 -3.26 -18.22
CA GLU A 41 -15.25 -3.98 -16.97
C GLU A 41 -15.33 -3.02 -15.79
N VAL A 42 -16.15 -3.38 -14.82
CA VAL A 42 -16.28 -2.64 -13.57
C VAL A 42 -15.38 -3.28 -12.52
N TRP A 43 -14.74 -2.46 -11.70
CA TRP A 43 -13.97 -2.98 -10.56
C TRP A 43 -14.88 -3.79 -9.65
N MET A 44 -14.38 -4.95 -9.21
CA MET A 44 -15.13 -5.79 -8.28
C MET A 44 -15.38 -5.03 -6.98
N PRO A 45 -16.60 -5.12 -6.43
CA PRO A 45 -16.92 -4.46 -5.15
C PRO A 45 -15.93 -4.78 -4.03
N ALA A 46 -15.42 -6.01 -3.98
CA ALA A 46 -14.44 -6.42 -2.99
C ALA A 46 -13.13 -5.61 -3.08
N ILE A 47 -12.67 -5.30 -4.30
CA ILE A 47 -11.48 -4.49 -4.52
C ILE A 47 -11.70 -3.09 -3.94
N LEU A 48 -12.81 -2.47 -4.28
CA LEU A 48 -13.13 -1.11 -3.79
C LEU A 48 -13.29 -1.06 -2.28
N GLU A 49 -13.96 -2.05 -1.71
CA GLU A 49 -14.14 -2.13 -0.26
C GLU A 49 -12.81 -2.25 0.47
N ASN A 50 -11.94 -3.13 0.01
CA ASN A 50 -10.62 -3.31 0.63
C ASN A 50 -9.74 -2.07 0.44
N LEU A 51 -9.81 -1.41 -0.71
CA LEU A 51 -9.10 -0.16 -0.92
C LEU A 51 -9.58 0.92 0.05
N LYS A 52 -10.89 1.08 0.20
CA LYS A 52 -11.46 2.08 1.10
C LYS A 52 -11.07 1.85 2.56
N SER A 53 -11.04 0.60 3.01
CA SER A 53 -10.72 0.27 4.39
C SER A 53 -9.23 0.32 4.72
N SER A 54 -8.35 0.25 3.70
CA SER A 54 -6.91 0.22 3.90
C SER A 54 -6.34 1.60 4.18
N GLN A 55 -5.43 1.70 5.14
CA GLN A 55 -4.68 2.93 5.40
C GLN A 55 -3.45 3.06 4.51
N TRP A 56 -2.86 1.92 4.15
CA TRP A 56 -1.65 1.86 3.34
C TRP A 56 -1.94 1.24 1.99
N VAL A 57 -1.37 1.81 0.94
CA VAL A 57 -1.43 1.26 -0.41
C VAL A 57 -0.01 1.04 -0.91
N LEU A 58 0.33 -0.20 -1.19
CA LEU A 58 1.60 -0.54 -1.82
C LEU A 58 1.32 -0.74 -3.30
N CYS A 59 1.92 0.10 -4.12
CA CYS A 59 1.79 0.02 -5.57
C CYS A 59 3.04 -0.61 -6.17
N LEU A 60 2.91 -1.80 -6.76
CA LEU A 60 3.99 -2.42 -7.50
C LEU A 60 4.16 -1.67 -8.82
N ALA A 61 5.00 -0.65 -8.79
CA ALA A 61 5.15 0.33 -9.86
C ALA A 61 6.21 -0.13 -10.88
N SER A 62 5.93 -1.24 -11.55
CA SER A 62 6.74 -1.70 -12.68
C SER A 62 6.55 -0.78 -13.87
N ARG A 63 7.48 -0.83 -14.83
CA ARG A 63 7.31 -0.12 -16.10
C ARG A 63 6.03 -0.53 -16.79
N ASN A 64 5.69 -1.82 -16.73
CA ASN A 64 4.48 -2.35 -17.34
C ASN A 64 3.22 -1.78 -16.70
N ALA A 65 3.16 -1.74 -15.36
CA ALA A 65 2.03 -1.16 -14.64
C ALA A 65 1.88 0.34 -14.92
N CYS A 66 3.00 1.07 -14.91
CA CYS A 66 3.01 2.51 -15.16
C CYS A 66 2.73 2.88 -16.62
N ALA A 67 2.89 1.94 -17.54
CA ALA A 67 2.58 2.16 -18.96
C ALA A 67 1.08 2.13 -19.25
N SER A 68 0.25 1.70 -18.31
CA SER A 68 -1.20 1.69 -18.48
C SER A 68 -1.80 3.01 -17.96
N PRO A 69 -2.18 3.96 -18.84
CA PRO A 69 -2.78 5.22 -18.40
C PRO A 69 -4.06 5.02 -17.60
N TRP A 70 -4.82 3.99 -17.96
CA TRP A 70 -6.08 3.69 -17.29
C TRP A 70 -5.85 3.22 -15.84
N VAL A 71 -4.91 2.30 -15.64
CA VAL A 71 -4.55 1.82 -14.30
C VAL A 71 -4.05 2.99 -13.44
N MET A 72 -3.19 3.83 -14.00
CA MET A 72 -2.63 4.99 -13.28
C MET A 72 -3.70 6.01 -12.92
N GLN A 73 -4.65 6.27 -13.81
CA GLN A 73 -5.73 7.22 -13.56
C GLN A 73 -6.69 6.73 -12.48
N GLU A 74 -7.13 5.48 -12.57
CA GLU A 74 -8.03 4.88 -11.58
C GLU A 74 -7.37 4.77 -10.21
N MET A 75 -6.10 4.39 -10.20
CA MET A 75 -5.31 4.30 -8.96
C MET A 75 -5.17 5.68 -8.30
N GLY A 76 -4.81 6.69 -9.08
CA GLY A 76 -4.67 8.05 -8.58
C GLY A 76 -5.97 8.60 -8.01
N ALA A 77 -7.09 8.37 -8.69
CA ALA A 77 -8.41 8.79 -8.22
C ALA A 77 -8.82 8.06 -6.94
N ALA A 78 -8.56 6.75 -6.86
CA ALA A 78 -8.93 5.93 -5.71
C ALA A 78 -8.10 6.27 -4.46
N ILE A 79 -6.85 6.70 -4.64
CA ILE A 79 -5.92 7.01 -3.55
C ILE A 79 -6.04 8.46 -3.09
N GLY A 80 -6.74 9.31 -3.83
CA GLY A 80 -6.85 10.76 -3.58
C GLY A 80 -7.45 11.18 -2.24
N SER A 81 -7.69 10.27 -1.30
CA SER A 81 -8.29 10.56 0.00
C SER A 81 -7.49 9.97 1.16
N ASN A 82 -6.44 10.67 1.58
CA ASN A 82 -5.73 10.43 2.85
C ASN A 82 -5.12 9.04 3.06
N LYS A 83 -4.76 8.33 1.99
CA LYS A 83 -4.06 7.06 2.12
C LYS A 83 -2.56 7.25 2.02
N LYS A 84 -1.81 6.39 2.69
CA LYS A 84 -0.36 6.38 2.61
C LYS A 84 0.06 5.49 1.47
N LEU A 85 0.53 6.07 0.39
CA LEU A 85 0.98 5.36 -0.80
C LEU A 85 2.48 5.12 -0.74
N VAL A 86 2.89 3.89 -0.98
CA VAL A 86 4.30 3.53 -1.15
C VAL A 86 4.48 2.90 -2.53
N PRO A 87 5.07 3.63 -3.49
CA PRO A 87 5.49 3.01 -4.74
C PRO A 87 6.66 2.07 -4.50
N ILE A 88 6.59 0.88 -5.07
CA ILE A 88 7.65 -0.13 -4.98
C ILE A 88 8.21 -0.33 -6.37
N VAL A 89 9.50 -0.09 -6.56
CA VAL A 89 10.16 -0.16 -7.86
C VAL A 89 11.34 -1.13 -7.84
N TRP A 90 11.61 -1.76 -8.98
CA TRP A 90 12.76 -2.66 -9.17
C TRP A 90 13.27 -2.68 -10.61
N ASP A 91 12.45 -2.29 -11.58
CA ASP A 91 12.79 -2.29 -13.00
C ASP A 91 12.91 -0.89 -13.60
N GLN A 92 12.77 0.13 -12.76
CA GLN A 92 12.92 1.53 -13.15
C GLN A 92 13.35 2.37 -11.95
N SER A 93 13.88 3.56 -12.23
CA SER A 93 14.21 4.53 -11.20
C SER A 93 12.95 5.22 -10.67
N PRO A 94 12.91 5.62 -9.38
CA PRO A 94 11.83 6.45 -8.88
C PRO A 94 11.55 7.72 -9.70
N ASP A 95 12.59 8.28 -10.33
CA ASP A 95 12.46 9.48 -11.16
C ASP A 95 11.65 9.24 -12.44
N GLU A 96 11.52 7.99 -12.86
CA GLU A 96 10.77 7.60 -14.05
C GLU A 96 9.29 7.37 -13.77
N LEU A 97 8.86 7.43 -12.53
CA LEU A 97 7.48 7.25 -12.14
C LEU A 97 6.59 8.39 -12.67
N PRO A 98 5.28 8.15 -12.86
CA PRO A 98 4.34 9.21 -13.20
C PRO A 98 4.42 10.39 -12.23
N ALA A 99 4.21 11.60 -12.71
CA ALA A 99 4.40 12.83 -11.95
C ALA A 99 3.66 12.83 -10.61
N TRP A 100 2.41 12.35 -10.57
CA TRP A 100 1.61 12.32 -9.35
C TRP A 100 2.16 11.34 -8.31
N MET A 101 2.83 10.27 -8.78
CA MET A 101 3.39 9.25 -7.90
C MET A 101 4.74 9.67 -7.33
N ARG A 102 5.49 10.54 -8.03
CA ARG A 102 6.82 10.99 -7.59
C ARG A 102 6.80 11.82 -6.30
N GLN A 103 5.64 12.33 -5.90
CA GLN A 103 5.51 13.04 -4.62
C GLN A 103 5.59 12.09 -3.42
N TYR A 104 5.43 10.80 -3.63
CA TYR A 104 5.52 9.80 -2.57
C TYR A 104 6.91 9.18 -2.53
N GLN A 105 7.37 8.85 -1.33
CA GLN A 105 8.65 8.20 -1.15
C GLN A 105 8.57 6.75 -1.63
N ALA A 106 9.30 6.44 -2.70
CA ALA A 106 9.35 5.09 -3.25
C ALA A 106 10.31 4.20 -2.47
N VAL A 107 10.06 2.90 -2.51
CA VAL A 107 10.97 1.88 -1.99
C VAL A 107 11.53 1.08 -3.16
N GLU A 108 12.85 1.01 -3.24
CA GLU A 108 13.56 0.23 -4.25
C GLU A 108 13.85 -1.16 -3.71
N LEU A 109 13.41 -2.20 -4.44
CA LEU A 109 13.64 -3.59 -4.00
C LEU A 109 15.05 -4.08 -4.30
N GLY A 110 15.78 -3.43 -5.22
CA GLY A 110 17.09 -3.91 -5.64
C GLY A 110 16.98 -5.15 -6.53
N HIS A 111 18.11 -5.84 -6.72
CA HIS A 111 18.20 -6.95 -7.68
C HIS A 111 18.53 -8.30 -7.02
N ASP A 112 18.69 -8.32 -5.71
CA ASP A 112 18.96 -9.57 -4.97
C ASP A 112 17.92 -9.77 -3.87
N GLU A 113 17.78 -11.03 -3.44
CA GLU A 113 16.76 -11.40 -2.47
C GLU A 113 16.99 -10.75 -1.10
N ALA A 114 18.23 -10.62 -0.66
CA ALA A 114 18.54 -10.02 0.64
C ALA A 114 18.15 -8.54 0.68
N THR A 115 18.45 -7.78 -0.36
CA THR A 115 18.08 -6.37 -0.49
C THR A 115 16.58 -6.21 -0.53
N ALA A 116 15.88 -7.07 -1.28
CA ALA A 116 14.42 -7.03 -1.38
C ALA A 116 13.77 -7.33 -0.02
N ARG A 117 14.25 -8.34 0.71
CA ARG A 117 13.74 -8.67 2.03
C ARG A 117 13.95 -7.53 3.02
N ALA A 118 15.11 -6.88 2.98
CA ALA A 118 15.40 -5.72 3.83
C ALA A 118 14.45 -4.56 3.52
N ALA A 119 14.17 -4.29 2.24
CA ALA A 119 13.25 -3.25 1.83
C ALA A 119 11.81 -3.54 2.31
N ILE A 120 11.36 -4.77 2.18
CA ILE A 120 10.03 -5.20 2.65
C ILE A 120 9.95 -5.09 4.18
N GLY A 121 11.01 -5.45 4.88
CA GLY A 121 11.10 -5.30 6.34
C GLY A 121 10.94 -3.85 6.78
N ARG A 122 11.55 -2.91 6.05
CA ARG A 122 11.38 -1.47 6.33
C ARG A 122 9.93 -1.02 6.14
N ILE A 123 9.25 -1.53 5.13
CA ILE A 123 7.82 -1.22 4.90
C ILE A 123 6.99 -1.74 6.07
N ALA A 124 7.20 -2.98 6.49
CA ALA A 124 6.50 -3.58 7.62
C ALA A 124 6.71 -2.78 8.91
N ASP A 125 7.94 -2.31 9.14
CA ASP A 125 8.29 -1.49 10.31
C ASP A 125 7.59 -0.13 10.28
N LEU A 126 7.50 0.51 9.11
CA LEU A 126 6.78 1.77 8.95
C LEU A 126 5.30 1.61 9.30
N ILE A 127 4.67 0.54 8.84
CA ILE A 127 3.27 0.25 9.13
C ILE A 127 3.09 0.00 10.65
N LYS A 128 4.01 -0.75 11.25
CA LYS A 128 3.99 -1.04 12.68
C LYS A 128 4.08 0.23 13.52
N VAL A 129 5.00 1.12 13.19
CA VAL A 129 5.16 2.40 13.89
C VAL A 129 3.89 3.25 13.76
N ASP A 130 3.31 3.29 12.58
CA ASP A 130 2.07 4.03 12.32
C ASP A 130 0.91 3.50 13.16
N LYS A 131 0.75 2.17 13.24
CA LYS A 131 -0.25 1.54 14.11
C LYS A 131 -0.02 1.84 15.58
N GLN A 132 1.23 1.80 16.04
CA GLN A 132 1.59 2.10 17.42
C GLN A 132 1.27 3.55 17.78
N LYS A 133 1.54 4.49 16.89
CA LYS A 133 1.18 5.90 17.07
C LYS A 133 -0.33 6.08 17.16
N GLY A 134 -1.09 5.40 16.31
CA GLY A 134 -2.54 5.42 16.37
C GLY A 134 -3.08 4.90 17.69
N LEU A 135 -2.56 3.79 18.18
CA LEU A 135 -2.94 3.22 19.45
C LEU A 135 -2.59 4.13 20.63
N LEU A 136 -1.43 4.77 20.58
CA LEU A 136 -0.99 5.72 21.61
C LEU A 136 -1.92 6.93 21.67
N ILE A 137 -2.28 7.49 20.53
CA ILE A 137 -3.22 8.62 20.45
C ILE A 137 -4.59 8.23 21.01
N LEU A 138 -5.10 7.06 20.65
CA LEU A 138 -6.36 6.54 21.18
C LEU A 138 -6.31 6.33 22.69
N GLY A 139 -5.20 5.81 23.20
CA GLY A 139 -4.96 5.65 24.63
C GLY A 139 -4.95 6.97 25.37
N LEU A 140 -4.28 7.98 24.84
CA LEU A 140 -4.24 9.32 25.42
C LEU A 140 -5.62 9.99 25.40
N LEU A 141 -6.38 9.83 24.33
CA LEU A 141 -7.75 10.33 24.24
C LEU A 141 -8.66 9.63 25.25
N GLY A 142 -8.51 8.32 25.40
CA GLY A 142 -9.26 7.55 26.40
C GLY A 142 -8.95 7.99 27.82
N LEU A 143 -7.69 8.23 28.13
CA LEU A 143 -7.29 8.76 29.44
C LEU A 143 -7.85 10.17 29.67
N GLY A 144 -7.80 11.03 28.65
CA GLY A 144 -8.38 12.36 28.73
C GLY A 144 -9.87 12.33 29.04
N LEU A 145 -10.61 11.46 28.37
CA LEU A 145 -12.03 11.26 28.61
C LEU A 145 -12.31 10.73 30.03
N ALA A 146 -11.48 9.80 30.51
CA ALA A 146 -11.63 9.25 31.86
C ALA A 146 -11.35 10.30 32.95
N LEU A 147 -10.38 11.20 32.71
CA LEU A 147 -10.00 12.24 33.66
C LEU A 147 -10.96 13.43 33.65
N PHE A 148 -11.50 13.81 32.50
CA PHE A 148 -12.31 15.02 32.36
C PHE A 148 -13.79 14.77 32.09
N GLY A 149 -14.14 13.56 31.63
CA GLY A 149 -15.52 13.17 31.31
C GLY A 149 -16.15 12.25 32.31
N GLY A 150 -15.51 11.93 33.43
CA GLY A 150 -15.90 10.93 34.37
C GLY A 150 -16.91 11.39 35.42
N LYS A 151 -17.87 12.18 35.02
CA LYS A 151 -18.94 12.58 35.92
C LYS A 151 -20.23 11.90 35.58
#